data_2d94790e6022059ed7243c8440cff7e2
#
_entry.id   2d94790e6022059ed7243c8440cff7e2
#
_cell.length_a   1.000
_cell.length_b   1.000
_cell.length_c   1.000
_cell.angle_alpha   90.00
_cell.angle_beta   90.00
_cell.angle_gamma   90.00
#
_symmetry.space_group_name_H-M   'P 1'
#
loop_
_entity.id
_entity.type
_entity.pdbx_description
1 polymer ?
#
loop_
_entity_poly.entity_id
_entity_poly.type
_entity_poly.pdbx_seq_one_letter_code
_entity_poly.pdbx_strand_id
1 'polypeptide(L)'
;IVVHTGEFTRPIVDAEWNQQEGDPYQQQFQMFEGEGERSAFRVVDKRTGSLLVEARKNLNVARPVWLQYDERSEVWRQRKGEEYRDKKGNPVKKGAYIDYEGNSVDMANRVPLFDVEKGEFVTELYDWDKMKEEAKLMTQRAKEEFGRWSSLSESEKQKSLWREKIKVALAGTIGGGSIEVKPEEAYVIATLETNAAHARGWALQYAEGFQEEVKTLNKLSEALKFYKEIEEQAARVSPEEKQKLLRNVATRYGLGELIPPEEMYPSEMVEKQMKALKLQIEKSQQASSSQLAQAEEAIERIRHVQSAETYALLEACDAYADLGIAAMRQSDRLKKEGRLNKPLAVAMENLFPEQYGSHPDELKLLVLQSREAMVKKLVDNYKISNEEAQKQAEQHITATLDTGHLNIWRKYWKGDSNKSIKENDDNFDAWILSKVQDLAKAKVIGHVHIDDNYGYHDDHLAPGEGNTPIREMVKVLRESGYRGELIVEPGADFANDVSGFHSVMKTWRHFDLPVYGGGSGVSGRRTWNDVGYGSFGQNQPPYFVFGAYSPSEDWTLWSGVPLE
;
A
#
# COMPACT_ATOMS: atom_id res chain seq x y z
N ILE A 1 -8.70 -14.63 22.64
CA ILE A 1 -7.32 -14.21 22.29
C ILE A 1 -7.40 -12.82 21.72
N VAL A 2 -6.79 -11.84 22.39
CA VAL A 2 -6.71 -10.46 21.95
C VAL A 2 -5.45 -10.29 21.09
N VAL A 3 -5.57 -9.55 19.99
CA VAL A 3 -4.49 -9.23 19.07
C VAL A 3 -4.56 -7.74 18.76
N HIS A 4 -3.50 -7.02 19.06
CA HIS A 4 -3.40 -5.60 18.72
C HIS A 4 -3.41 -5.44 17.18
N THR A 5 -4.19 -4.48 16.67
CA THR A 5 -4.13 -4.06 15.28
C THR A 5 -2.87 -3.24 15.03
N GLY A 6 -2.44 -3.12 13.80
CA GLY A 6 -1.23 -2.37 13.45
C GLY A 6 -0.59 -2.90 12.18
N GLU A 7 -1.41 -3.34 11.24
CA GLU A 7 -0.99 -3.94 9.98
C GLU A 7 -0.08 -3.01 9.19
N PHE A 8 -0.34 -1.71 9.26
CA PHE A 8 0.48 -0.67 8.65
C PHE A 8 0.17 0.70 9.27
N THR A 9 1.05 1.66 9.05
CA THR A 9 0.83 3.06 9.39
C THR A 9 0.32 3.81 8.17
N ARG A 10 -0.60 4.76 8.38
CA ARG A 10 -1.16 5.58 7.30
C ARG A 10 -1.25 7.04 7.74
N PRO A 11 -1.28 8.00 6.79
CA PRO A 11 -1.59 9.39 7.07
C PRO A 11 -3.04 9.54 7.57
N ILE A 12 -3.24 10.13 8.74
CA ILE A 12 -4.58 10.33 9.34
C ILE A 12 -5.42 11.27 8.49
N VAL A 13 -4.81 12.33 7.98
CA VAL A 13 -5.51 13.36 7.19
C VAL A 13 -6.10 12.79 5.90
N ASP A 14 -5.50 11.76 5.33
CA ASP A 14 -5.91 11.15 4.06
C ASP A 14 -6.75 9.89 4.22
N ALA A 15 -7.02 9.46 5.45
CA ALA A 15 -7.85 8.29 5.71
C ALA A 15 -9.28 8.50 5.15
N GLU A 16 -9.85 7.46 4.52
CA GLU A 16 -11.17 7.54 3.87
C GLU A 16 -12.24 8.08 4.80
N TRP A 17 -12.29 7.60 6.05
CA TRP A 17 -13.23 8.06 7.05
C TRP A 17 -13.07 9.54 7.42
N ASN A 18 -11.86 10.12 7.27
CA ASN A 18 -11.59 11.54 7.54
C ASN A 18 -11.89 12.44 6.34
N GLN A 19 -12.01 11.86 5.14
CA GLN A 19 -12.29 12.56 3.88
C GLN A 19 -13.75 12.38 3.41
N GLN A 20 -14.55 11.61 4.11
CA GLN A 20 -15.92 11.25 3.69
C GLN A 20 -16.81 12.49 3.65
N GLU A 21 -17.26 12.87 2.46
CA GLU A 21 -18.17 13.99 2.26
C GLU A 21 -19.51 13.76 2.95
N GLY A 22 -19.98 14.76 3.70
CA GLY A 22 -21.23 14.69 4.44
C GLY A 22 -21.13 14.06 5.84
N ASP A 23 -19.98 13.55 6.24
CA ASP A 23 -19.74 13.16 7.63
C ASP A 23 -19.57 14.43 8.50
N PRO A 24 -20.30 14.56 9.64
CA PRO A 24 -20.16 15.71 10.54
C PRO A 24 -18.76 15.86 11.12
N TYR A 25 -17.95 14.81 11.07
CA TYR A 25 -16.59 14.77 11.59
C TYR A 25 -15.51 14.80 10.49
N GLN A 26 -15.89 15.12 9.25
CA GLN A 26 -14.97 15.25 8.14
C GLN A 26 -13.83 16.22 8.46
N GLN A 27 -12.59 15.81 8.21
CA GLN A 27 -11.36 16.59 8.43
C GLN A 27 -11.15 17.10 9.88
N GLN A 28 -11.78 16.43 10.87
CA GLN A 28 -11.59 16.79 12.27
C GLN A 28 -10.29 16.27 12.88
N PHE A 29 -9.60 15.36 12.21
CA PHE A 29 -8.36 14.76 12.71
C PHE A 29 -7.17 15.13 11.84
N GLN A 30 -6.07 15.47 12.52
CA GLN A 30 -4.79 15.77 11.89
C GLN A 30 -3.64 15.45 12.85
N MET A 31 -2.62 14.75 12.37
CA MET A 31 -1.52 14.28 13.20
C MET A 31 -0.42 15.34 13.36
N PHE A 32 0.00 15.96 12.24
CA PHE A 32 1.07 16.95 12.19
C PHE A 32 0.65 18.17 11.40
N GLU A 33 1.23 19.33 11.76
CA GLU A 33 1.14 20.51 10.91
C GLU A 33 1.78 20.21 9.54
N GLY A 34 1.03 20.44 8.46
CA GLY A 34 1.46 20.11 7.11
C GLY A 34 1.47 18.60 6.76
N GLU A 35 0.81 17.77 7.54
CA GLU A 35 0.70 16.32 7.26
C GLU A 35 0.18 16.07 5.84
N GLY A 36 -0.82 16.84 5.39
CA GLY A 36 -1.38 16.72 4.05
C GLY A 36 -0.35 16.90 2.93
N GLU A 37 0.67 17.73 3.13
CA GLU A 37 1.74 17.97 2.15
C GLU A 37 2.87 16.94 2.26
N ARG A 38 3.12 16.43 3.47
CA ARG A 38 4.23 15.50 3.78
C ARG A 38 3.82 14.04 3.77
N SER A 39 2.56 13.76 3.56
CA SER A 39 2.03 12.39 3.52
C SER A 39 2.83 11.51 2.58
N ALA A 40 3.32 10.40 3.10
CA ALA A 40 4.04 9.39 2.35
C ALA A 40 3.17 8.13 2.22
N PHE A 41 2.88 7.74 0.98
CA PHE A 41 2.16 6.53 0.65
C PHE A 41 3.15 5.46 0.22
N ARG A 42 3.06 4.28 0.80
CA ARG A 42 3.94 3.17 0.48
C ARG A 42 3.33 2.29 -0.60
N VAL A 43 4.15 1.89 -1.54
CA VAL A 43 3.77 0.99 -2.64
C VAL A 43 4.69 -0.22 -2.63
N VAL A 44 4.12 -1.40 -2.70
CA VAL A 44 4.82 -2.68 -2.58
C VAL A 44 4.69 -3.53 -3.85
N ASP A 45 5.61 -4.47 -4.00
CA ASP A 45 5.45 -5.60 -4.91
C ASP A 45 4.54 -6.65 -4.26
N LYS A 46 3.35 -6.86 -4.83
CA LYS A 46 2.33 -7.79 -4.29
C LYS A 46 2.79 -9.24 -4.17
N ARG A 47 3.89 -9.63 -4.83
CA ARG A 47 4.43 -11.00 -4.77
C ARG A 47 5.21 -11.24 -3.50
N THR A 48 5.87 -10.21 -2.99
CA THR A 48 6.85 -10.33 -1.90
C THR A 48 6.53 -9.43 -0.70
N GLY A 49 5.63 -8.47 -0.85
CA GLY A 49 5.38 -7.43 0.14
C GLY A 49 6.53 -6.43 0.29
N SER A 50 7.57 -6.53 -0.56
CA SER A 50 8.72 -5.63 -0.47
C SER A 50 8.36 -4.22 -0.94
N LEU A 51 8.84 -3.21 -0.21
CA LEU A 51 8.65 -1.80 -0.55
C LEU A 51 9.30 -1.49 -1.89
N LEU A 52 8.53 -0.97 -2.84
CA LEU A 52 9.01 -0.48 -4.13
C LEU A 52 9.41 0.99 -4.04
N VAL A 53 8.50 1.84 -3.61
CA VAL A 53 8.65 3.30 -3.56
C VAL A 53 7.75 3.89 -2.48
N GLU A 54 8.17 5.02 -1.91
CA GLU A 54 7.30 5.93 -1.17
C GLU A 54 6.85 7.07 -2.10
N ALA A 55 5.56 7.15 -2.38
CA ALA A 55 4.96 8.28 -3.07
C ALA A 55 4.66 9.40 -2.07
N ARG A 56 4.96 10.65 -2.41
CA ARG A 56 4.70 11.82 -1.57
C ARG A 56 3.95 12.88 -2.37
N LYS A 57 2.99 13.53 -1.75
CA LYS A 57 2.16 14.56 -2.41
C LYS A 57 2.94 15.78 -2.92
N ASN A 58 4.04 16.12 -2.26
CA ASN A 58 4.88 17.25 -2.62
C ASN A 58 5.91 16.94 -3.72
N LEU A 59 5.94 15.72 -4.23
CA LEU A 59 6.85 15.32 -5.30
C LEU A 59 6.12 15.23 -6.64
N ASN A 60 6.73 15.81 -7.66
CA ASN A 60 6.22 15.70 -9.03
C ASN A 60 6.79 14.46 -9.73
N VAL A 61 5.99 13.89 -10.62
CA VAL A 61 6.37 12.75 -11.46
C VAL A 61 6.65 13.23 -12.87
N ALA A 62 7.80 12.85 -13.41
CA ALA A 62 8.09 13.07 -14.82
C ALA A 62 7.31 12.05 -15.67
N ARG A 63 6.45 12.56 -16.55
CA ARG A 63 5.71 11.77 -17.54
C ARG A 63 6.25 12.04 -18.93
N PRO A 64 6.41 11.02 -19.79
CA PRO A 64 6.83 11.24 -21.15
C PRO A 64 5.74 11.94 -21.95
N VAL A 65 6.13 12.92 -22.73
CA VAL A 65 5.29 13.43 -23.83
C VAL A 65 5.35 12.41 -24.94
N TRP A 66 4.19 11.91 -25.36
CA TRP A 66 4.12 10.87 -26.38
C TRP A 66 4.23 11.46 -27.79
N LEU A 67 4.95 10.76 -28.66
CA LEU A 67 5.08 11.15 -30.06
C LEU A 67 3.74 10.94 -30.77
N GLN A 68 3.17 12.03 -31.22
CA GLN A 68 1.92 12.06 -31.97
C GLN A 68 2.15 12.75 -33.32
N TYR A 69 1.30 12.46 -34.29
CA TYR A 69 1.27 13.16 -35.56
C TYR A 69 0.64 14.54 -35.35
N ASP A 70 1.42 15.48 -34.84
CA ASP A 70 1.05 16.87 -34.56
C ASP A 70 2.22 17.81 -34.83
N GLU A 71 2.04 19.09 -34.60
CA GLU A 71 3.00 20.18 -34.87
C GLU A 71 4.35 19.99 -34.16
N ARG A 72 4.42 19.17 -33.12
CA ARG A 72 5.63 18.86 -32.38
C ARG A 72 6.49 17.81 -33.10
N SER A 73 5.89 16.96 -33.90
CA SER A 73 6.61 15.87 -34.59
C SER A 73 7.30 16.35 -35.86
N GLU A 74 8.49 15.83 -36.12
CA GLU A 74 9.22 16.11 -37.33
C GLU A 74 8.48 15.58 -38.60
N VAL A 75 7.85 14.42 -38.48
CA VAL A 75 7.05 13.81 -39.53
C VAL A 75 5.88 14.73 -39.98
N TRP A 76 5.24 15.42 -39.02
CA TRP A 76 4.22 16.42 -39.31
C TRP A 76 4.79 17.59 -40.11
N ARG A 77 5.93 18.13 -39.69
CA ARG A 77 6.58 19.25 -40.37
C ARG A 77 7.00 18.89 -41.79
N GLN A 78 7.58 17.72 -42.00
CA GLN A 78 7.98 17.22 -43.30
C GLN A 78 6.79 17.03 -44.25
N ARG A 79 5.63 16.60 -43.73
CA ARG A 79 4.40 16.34 -44.49
C ARG A 79 3.41 17.51 -44.50
N LYS A 80 3.79 18.65 -43.94
CA LYS A 80 2.95 19.89 -43.86
C LYS A 80 1.56 19.65 -43.25
N GLY A 81 1.42 18.66 -42.37
CA GLY A 81 0.17 18.33 -41.71
C GLY A 81 -0.84 17.51 -42.53
N GLU A 82 -0.46 17.03 -43.70
CA GLU A 82 -1.35 16.22 -44.53
C GLU A 82 -1.51 14.80 -43.97
N GLU A 83 -2.76 14.31 -43.95
CA GLU A 83 -3.05 12.91 -43.58
C GLU A 83 -2.40 11.95 -44.59
N TYR A 84 -1.87 10.85 -44.11
CA TYR A 84 -1.21 9.86 -44.96
C TYR A 84 -1.50 8.42 -44.50
N ARG A 85 -1.05 7.48 -45.34
CA ARG A 85 -1.02 6.07 -44.96
C ARG A 85 0.41 5.65 -44.63
N ASP A 86 0.55 4.90 -43.54
CA ASP A 86 1.83 4.35 -43.12
C ASP A 86 2.33 3.21 -44.04
N LYS A 87 3.50 2.69 -43.76
CA LYS A 87 4.08 1.55 -44.52
C LYS A 87 3.21 0.29 -44.48
N LYS A 88 2.31 0.17 -43.50
CA LYS A 88 1.38 -0.95 -43.32
C LYS A 88 -0.01 -0.66 -43.93
N GLY A 89 -0.20 0.51 -44.48
CA GLY A 89 -1.46 0.95 -45.08
C GLY A 89 -2.47 1.57 -44.11
N ASN A 90 -2.12 1.73 -42.82
CA ASN A 90 -3.00 2.34 -41.85
C ASN A 90 -3.07 3.85 -42.02
N PRO A 91 -4.26 4.47 -41.87
CA PRO A 91 -4.41 5.92 -41.96
C PRO A 91 -3.80 6.60 -40.72
N VAL A 92 -2.95 7.60 -40.97
CA VAL A 92 -2.37 8.46 -39.91
C VAL A 92 -3.01 9.83 -39.99
N LYS A 93 -3.78 10.17 -38.97
CA LYS A 93 -4.49 11.44 -38.84
C LYS A 93 -3.87 12.29 -37.73
N LYS A 94 -4.17 13.57 -37.70
CA LYS A 94 -3.73 14.46 -36.63
C LYS A 94 -4.09 13.88 -35.24
N GLY A 95 -3.10 13.83 -34.35
CA GLY A 95 -3.23 13.28 -33.00
C GLY A 95 -3.04 11.76 -32.89
N ALA A 96 -2.85 11.04 -34.01
CA ALA A 96 -2.52 9.61 -33.96
C ALA A 96 -1.12 9.39 -33.35
N TYR A 97 -0.96 8.36 -32.53
CA TYR A 97 0.37 7.95 -32.08
C TYR A 97 1.16 7.34 -33.22
N ILE A 98 2.41 7.74 -33.36
CA ILE A 98 3.33 7.27 -34.38
C ILE A 98 4.65 6.82 -33.76
N ASP A 99 5.35 5.92 -34.46
CA ASP A 99 6.75 5.61 -34.14
C ASP A 99 7.70 6.62 -34.79
N TYR A 100 9.00 6.49 -34.57
CA TYR A 100 10.01 7.41 -35.13
C TYR A 100 10.11 7.31 -36.67
N GLU A 101 9.63 6.23 -37.28
CA GLU A 101 9.53 6.08 -38.72
C GLU A 101 8.23 6.64 -39.33
N GLY A 102 7.33 7.14 -38.48
CA GLY A 102 6.04 7.66 -38.87
C GLY A 102 4.96 6.60 -39.12
N ASN A 103 5.14 5.35 -38.63
CA ASN A 103 4.05 4.37 -38.72
C ASN A 103 3.08 4.58 -37.56
N SER A 104 1.80 4.32 -37.79
CA SER A 104 0.78 4.35 -36.74
C SER A 104 1.03 3.24 -35.73
N VAL A 105 0.99 3.58 -34.45
CA VAL A 105 1.11 2.64 -33.34
C VAL A 105 -0.09 2.76 -32.41
N ASP A 106 -0.43 1.67 -31.76
CA ASP A 106 -1.46 1.67 -30.74
C ASP A 106 -0.95 2.30 -29.42
N MET A 107 -1.87 2.53 -28.50
CA MET A 107 -1.58 3.17 -27.22
C MET A 107 -0.59 2.38 -26.35
N ALA A 108 -0.53 1.06 -26.54
CA ALA A 108 0.39 0.20 -25.77
C ALA A 108 1.83 0.28 -26.31
N ASN A 109 1.99 0.60 -27.59
CA ASN A 109 3.28 0.65 -28.29
C ASN A 109 3.74 2.08 -28.60
N ARG A 110 3.11 3.09 -27.98
CA ARG A 110 3.50 4.49 -28.14
C ARG A 110 4.94 4.73 -27.69
N VAL A 111 5.61 5.63 -28.36
CA VAL A 111 7.00 6.02 -28.07
C VAL A 111 7.06 7.45 -27.55
N PRO A 112 8.05 7.79 -26.69
CA PRO A 112 8.21 9.15 -26.20
C PRO A 112 8.71 10.09 -27.30
N LEU A 113 8.34 11.36 -27.19
CA LEU A 113 8.85 12.43 -28.05
C LEU A 113 10.32 12.68 -27.72
N PHE A 114 11.19 12.61 -28.73
CA PHE A 114 12.61 12.89 -28.60
C PHE A 114 12.93 14.30 -29.14
N ASP A 115 13.61 15.09 -28.32
CA ASP A 115 14.14 16.40 -28.72
C ASP A 115 15.55 16.22 -29.27
N VAL A 116 15.68 16.31 -30.58
CA VAL A 116 16.95 16.10 -31.30
C VAL A 116 17.98 17.19 -30.93
N GLU A 117 17.54 18.40 -30.65
CA GLU A 117 18.45 19.52 -30.33
C GLU A 117 19.09 19.35 -28.95
N LYS A 118 18.31 18.87 -27.99
CA LYS A 118 18.77 18.61 -26.62
C LYS A 118 19.35 17.22 -26.41
N GLY A 119 19.01 16.27 -27.29
CA GLY A 119 19.43 14.87 -27.18
C GLY A 119 18.72 14.11 -26.04
N GLU A 120 17.50 14.54 -25.66
CA GLU A 120 16.75 13.96 -24.55
C GLU A 120 15.27 13.75 -24.87
N PHE A 121 14.60 12.88 -24.11
CA PHE A 121 13.16 12.70 -24.21
C PHE A 121 12.41 13.83 -23.52
N VAL A 122 11.36 14.34 -24.17
CA VAL A 122 10.52 15.39 -23.60
C VAL A 122 9.63 14.83 -22.52
N THR A 123 9.66 15.47 -21.34
CA THR A 123 8.84 15.08 -20.18
C THR A 123 8.02 16.25 -19.68
N GLU A 124 6.85 15.96 -19.14
CA GLU A 124 6.03 16.89 -18.36
C GLU A 124 6.01 16.48 -16.90
N LEU A 125 5.97 17.47 -15.99
CA LEU A 125 5.85 17.20 -14.57
C LEU A 125 4.38 17.16 -14.16
N TYR A 126 3.98 16.05 -13.55
CA TYR A 126 2.66 15.85 -12.98
C TYR A 126 2.75 16.03 -11.47
N ASP A 127 1.93 16.92 -10.93
CA ASP A 127 1.68 17.07 -9.52
C ASP A 127 0.70 16.02 -8.98
N TRP A 128 0.43 16.04 -7.69
CA TRP A 128 -0.45 15.05 -7.05
C TRP A 128 -1.89 15.10 -7.58
N ASP A 129 -2.40 16.28 -7.92
CA ASP A 129 -3.78 16.40 -8.42
C ASP A 129 -3.91 15.81 -9.82
N LYS A 130 -2.94 16.05 -10.70
CA LYS A 130 -2.87 15.35 -11.99
C LYS A 130 -2.71 13.84 -11.82
N MET A 131 -1.99 13.39 -10.79
CA MET A 131 -1.88 11.96 -10.50
C MET A 131 -3.20 11.34 -10.03
N LYS A 132 -4.03 12.07 -9.28
CA LYS A 132 -5.41 11.64 -8.97
C LYS A 132 -6.26 11.48 -10.22
N GLU A 133 -6.15 12.39 -11.18
CA GLU A 133 -6.84 12.29 -12.46
C GLU A 133 -6.34 11.09 -13.28
N GLU A 134 -5.04 10.89 -13.33
CA GLU A 134 -4.44 9.72 -13.99
C GLU A 134 -4.90 8.40 -13.35
N ALA A 135 -4.98 8.34 -12.01
CA ALA A 135 -5.50 7.18 -11.28
C ALA A 135 -6.95 6.88 -11.64
N LYS A 136 -7.80 7.90 -11.78
CA LYS A 136 -9.20 7.74 -12.24
C LYS A 136 -9.25 7.16 -13.65
N LEU A 137 -8.41 7.65 -14.56
CA LEU A 137 -8.32 7.14 -15.93
C LEU A 137 -7.81 5.69 -15.95
N MET A 138 -6.80 5.37 -15.15
CA MET A 138 -6.30 4.00 -15.00
C MET A 138 -7.38 3.07 -14.43
N THR A 139 -8.14 3.54 -13.44
CA THR A 139 -9.27 2.82 -12.86
C THR A 139 -10.35 2.52 -13.89
N GLN A 140 -10.72 3.51 -14.70
CA GLN A 140 -11.71 3.30 -15.77
C GLN A 140 -11.23 2.25 -16.78
N ARG A 141 -9.98 2.33 -17.22
CA ARG A 141 -9.36 1.34 -18.11
C ARG A 141 -9.36 -0.05 -17.49
N ALA A 142 -8.97 -0.16 -16.23
CA ALA A 142 -8.96 -1.44 -15.51
C ALA A 142 -10.34 -2.07 -15.46
N LYS A 143 -11.41 -1.27 -15.25
CA LYS A 143 -12.81 -1.73 -15.29
C LYS A 143 -13.22 -2.20 -16.67
N GLU A 144 -12.88 -1.46 -17.72
CA GLU A 144 -13.19 -1.83 -19.13
C GLU A 144 -12.48 -3.13 -19.52
N GLU A 145 -11.21 -3.27 -19.14
CA GLU A 145 -10.42 -4.46 -19.40
C GLU A 145 -10.94 -5.66 -18.61
N PHE A 146 -11.35 -5.47 -17.37
CA PHE A 146 -12.02 -6.50 -16.57
C PHE A 146 -13.34 -6.94 -17.21
N GLY A 147 -14.14 -6.00 -17.70
CA GLY A 147 -15.38 -6.29 -18.43
C GLY A 147 -15.14 -7.17 -19.66
N ARG A 148 -14.09 -6.85 -20.45
CA ARG A 148 -13.69 -7.68 -21.60
C ARG A 148 -13.21 -9.06 -21.15
N TRP A 149 -12.37 -9.13 -20.14
CA TRP A 149 -11.88 -10.40 -19.63
C TRP A 149 -13.01 -11.27 -19.04
N SER A 150 -13.94 -10.69 -18.30
CA SER A 150 -15.06 -11.44 -17.71
C SER A 150 -15.95 -12.10 -18.77
N SER A 151 -15.99 -11.54 -19.98
CA SER A 151 -16.75 -12.10 -21.13
C SER A 151 -16.01 -13.22 -21.88
N LEU A 152 -14.73 -13.49 -21.57
CA LEU A 152 -13.96 -14.56 -22.20
C LEU A 152 -14.34 -15.95 -21.66
N SER A 153 -14.13 -16.98 -22.48
CA SER A 153 -14.25 -18.38 -22.04
C SER A 153 -13.17 -18.75 -21.01
N GLU A 154 -13.41 -19.74 -20.15
CA GLU A 154 -12.44 -20.16 -19.11
C GLU A 154 -11.07 -20.56 -19.69
N SER A 155 -11.03 -21.15 -20.88
CA SER A 155 -9.78 -21.50 -21.57
C SER A 155 -9.00 -20.28 -22.03
N GLU A 156 -9.69 -19.22 -22.47
CA GLU A 156 -9.09 -17.94 -22.89
C GLU A 156 -8.65 -17.14 -21.66
N LYS A 157 -9.43 -17.14 -20.59
CA LYS A 157 -9.06 -16.54 -19.31
C LYS A 157 -7.77 -17.14 -18.76
N GLN A 158 -7.58 -18.46 -18.88
CA GLN A 158 -6.35 -19.12 -18.42
C GLN A 158 -5.10 -18.74 -19.24
N LYS A 159 -5.27 -18.42 -20.53
CA LYS A 159 -4.18 -17.99 -21.42
C LYS A 159 -3.90 -16.49 -21.34
N SER A 160 -4.79 -15.73 -20.75
CA SER A 160 -4.68 -14.27 -20.70
C SER A 160 -3.61 -13.83 -19.69
N LEU A 161 -2.71 -12.97 -20.12
CA LEU A 161 -1.70 -12.29 -19.27
C LEU A 161 -2.32 -11.42 -18.16
N TRP A 162 -3.63 -11.18 -18.23
CA TRP A 162 -4.42 -10.43 -17.27
C TRP A 162 -4.74 -11.22 -15.99
N ARG A 163 -4.48 -12.51 -15.95
CA ARG A 163 -4.80 -13.38 -14.81
C ARG A 163 -4.31 -12.83 -13.46
N GLU A 164 -3.18 -12.16 -13.44
CA GLU A 164 -2.60 -11.59 -12.21
C GLU A 164 -3.17 -10.23 -11.84
N LYS A 165 -3.43 -9.34 -12.83
CA LYS A 165 -4.15 -8.08 -12.59
C LYS A 165 -5.58 -8.32 -12.10
N ILE A 166 -6.23 -9.36 -12.58
CA ILE A 166 -7.57 -9.74 -12.17
C ILE A 166 -7.61 -10.32 -10.76
N LYS A 167 -6.58 -11.03 -10.32
CA LYS A 167 -6.47 -11.40 -8.90
C LYS A 167 -6.45 -10.17 -7.98
N VAL A 168 -5.83 -9.08 -8.40
CA VAL A 168 -5.86 -7.79 -7.68
C VAL A 168 -7.26 -7.17 -7.74
N ALA A 169 -7.91 -7.20 -8.88
CA ALA A 169 -9.28 -6.72 -9.04
C ALA A 169 -10.29 -7.54 -8.22
N LEU A 170 -10.14 -8.87 -8.18
CA LEU A 170 -10.96 -9.76 -7.36
C LEU A 170 -10.62 -9.67 -5.86
N ALA A 171 -9.37 -9.38 -5.52
CA ALA A 171 -8.97 -9.16 -4.13
C ALA A 171 -9.47 -7.81 -3.60
N GLY A 172 -9.54 -6.77 -4.42
CA GLY A 172 -10.26 -5.54 -4.10
C GLY A 172 -11.78 -5.71 -3.97
N THR A 173 -12.33 -6.85 -4.44
CA THR A 173 -13.76 -7.23 -4.24
C THR A 173 -14.04 -7.98 -2.94
N ILE A 174 -13.03 -8.32 -2.15
CA ILE A 174 -13.24 -8.90 -0.80
C ILE A 174 -13.66 -7.80 0.21
N GLY A 175 -14.45 -6.93 -0.11
CA GLY A 175 -14.95 -5.83 0.71
C GLY A 175 -16.01 -5.01 0.00
N GLY A 176 -16.61 -5.59 -1.07
CA GLY A 176 -17.56 -4.86 -1.90
C GLY A 176 -16.89 -3.73 -2.70
N GLY A 177 -15.56 -3.74 -2.76
CA GLY A 177 -14.74 -2.71 -3.37
C GLY A 177 -14.74 -2.78 -4.89
N SER A 178 -14.92 -1.64 -5.51
CA SER A 178 -14.73 -1.46 -6.94
C SER A 178 -13.26 -1.62 -7.30
N ILE A 179 -12.99 -2.06 -8.54
CA ILE A 179 -11.65 -1.98 -9.13
C ILE A 179 -11.22 -0.52 -9.08
N GLU A 180 -10.20 -0.22 -8.28
CA GLU A 180 -9.69 1.13 -8.11
C GLU A 180 -8.16 1.13 -8.12
N VAL A 181 -7.58 2.03 -8.89
CA VAL A 181 -6.15 2.32 -8.87
C VAL A 181 -5.97 3.55 -7.98
N LYS A 182 -5.24 3.38 -6.88
CA LYS A 182 -4.98 4.49 -5.95
C LYS A 182 -3.97 5.49 -6.54
N PRO A 183 -3.98 6.77 -6.14
CA PRO A 183 -3.04 7.78 -6.67
C PRO A 183 -1.56 7.41 -6.49
N GLU A 184 -1.19 6.78 -5.37
CA GLU A 184 0.16 6.31 -5.12
C GLU A 184 0.58 5.16 -6.05
N GLU A 185 -0.35 4.28 -6.40
CA GLU A 185 -0.11 3.24 -7.41
C GLU A 185 0.09 3.86 -8.79
N ALA A 186 -0.76 4.83 -9.15
CA ALA A 186 -0.63 5.59 -10.38
C ALA A 186 0.71 6.32 -10.46
N TYR A 187 1.19 6.88 -9.34
CA TYR A 187 2.51 7.52 -9.24
C TYR A 187 3.64 6.55 -9.61
N VAL A 188 3.66 5.37 -9.02
CA VAL A 188 4.69 4.36 -9.28
C VAL A 188 4.57 3.79 -10.69
N ILE A 189 3.36 3.48 -11.12
CA ILE A 189 3.08 3.01 -12.50
C ILE A 189 3.57 4.05 -13.51
N ALA A 190 3.25 5.32 -13.30
CA ALA A 190 3.68 6.42 -14.14
C ALA A 190 5.21 6.51 -14.25
N THR A 191 5.91 6.38 -13.13
CA THR A 191 7.39 6.38 -13.10
C THR A 191 7.96 5.19 -13.88
N LEU A 192 7.42 4.00 -13.64
CA LEU A 192 7.86 2.78 -14.34
C LEU A 192 7.54 2.82 -15.85
N GLU A 193 6.37 3.34 -16.25
CA GLU A 193 6.02 3.56 -17.66
C GLU A 193 6.97 4.54 -18.33
N THR A 194 7.35 5.62 -17.64
CA THR A 194 8.33 6.59 -18.14
C THR A 194 9.68 5.92 -18.37
N ASN A 195 10.15 5.14 -17.41
CA ASN A 195 11.40 4.40 -17.54
C ASN A 195 11.34 3.37 -18.69
N ALA A 196 10.25 2.63 -18.80
CA ALA A 196 10.04 1.69 -19.90
C ALA A 196 9.99 2.37 -21.27
N ALA A 197 9.32 3.53 -21.37
CA ALA A 197 9.24 4.31 -22.58
C ALA A 197 10.61 4.86 -23.00
N HIS A 198 11.37 5.41 -22.08
CA HIS A 198 12.74 5.88 -22.34
C HIS A 198 13.65 4.73 -22.78
N ALA A 199 13.62 3.61 -22.08
CA ALA A 199 14.41 2.44 -22.44
C ALA A 199 14.05 1.91 -23.83
N ARG A 200 12.76 1.82 -24.18
CA ARG A 200 12.32 1.47 -25.54
C ARG A 200 12.77 2.47 -26.59
N GLY A 201 12.67 3.76 -26.28
CA GLY A 201 13.16 4.83 -27.17
C GLY A 201 14.64 4.67 -27.48
N TRP A 202 15.48 4.49 -26.47
CA TRP A 202 16.91 4.25 -26.66
C TRP A 202 17.19 2.95 -27.42
N ALA A 203 16.46 1.86 -27.13
CA ALA A 203 16.61 0.61 -27.86
C ALA A 203 16.35 0.78 -29.36
N LEU A 204 15.32 1.56 -29.73
CA LEU A 204 15.01 1.84 -31.14
C LEU A 204 16.09 2.70 -31.80
N GLN A 205 16.64 3.71 -31.12
CA GLN A 205 17.73 4.52 -31.65
C GLN A 205 19.00 3.69 -31.88
N TYR A 206 19.37 2.81 -30.96
CA TYR A 206 20.48 1.88 -31.16
C TYR A 206 20.21 0.91 -32.32
N ALA A 207 18.96 0.49 -32.51
CA ALA A 207 18.57 -0.40 -33.61
C ALA A 207 18.65 0.29 -34.99
N GLU A 208 18.32 1.57 -35.09
CA GLU A 208 18.45 2.36 -36.32
C GLU A 208 19.91 2.49 -36.74
N GLY A 209 20.80 2.86 -35.83
CA GLY A 209 22.25 2.88 -36.07
C GLY A 209 22.78 1.53 -36.57
N PHE A 210 22.31 0.43 -35.98
CA PHE A 210 22.67 -0.93 -36.39
C PHE A 210 22.36 -1.23 -37.86
N GLN A 211 21.21 -0.82 -38.38
CA GLN A 211 20.84 -1.06 -39.78
C GLN A 211 21.77 -0.36 -40.78
N GLU A 212 22.17 0.87 -40.47
CA GLU A 212 23.12 1.62 -41.32
C GLU A 212 24.54 1.00 -41.26
N GLU A 213 24.94 0.56 -40.07
CA GLU A 213 26.22 -0.13 -39.86
C GLU A 213 26.29 -1.47 -40.63
N VAL A 214 25.19 -2.25 -40.64
CA VAL A 214 25.11 -3.51 -41.41
C VAL A 214 25.18 -3.24 -42.92
N LYS A 215 24.51 -2.19 -43.43
CA LYS A 215 24.61 -1.79 -44.84
C LYS A 215 26.06 -1.43 -45.19
N THR A 216 26.73 -0.70 -44.32
CA THR A 216 28.14 -0.32 -44.50
C THR A 216 29.05 -1.55 -44.47
N LEU A 217 28.82 -2.49 -43.54
CA LEU A 217 29.56 -3.75 -43.46
C LEU A 217 29.45 -4.58 -44.74
N ASN A 218 28.25 -4.63 -45.36
CA ASN A 218 28.05 -5.33 -46.62
C ASN A 218 28.83 -4.68 -47.76
N LYS A 219 28.84 -3.33 -47.87
CA LYS A 219 29.67 -2.61 -48.84
C LYS A 219 31.15 -2.86 -48.64
N LEU A 220 31.65 -2.85 -47.40
CA LEU A 220 33.04 -3.18 -47.09
C LEU A 220 33.39 -4.63 -47.43
N SER A 221 32.44 -5.56 -47.26
CA SER A 221 32.63 -6.97 -47.62
C SER A 221 32.78 -7.17 -49.15
N GLU A 222 32.02 -6.44 -49.94
CA GLU A 222 32.17 -6.43 -51.40
C GLU A 222 33.48 -5.81 -51.81
N ALA A 223 33.85 -4.67 -51.22
CA ALA A 223 35.13 -4.03 -51.47
C ALA A 223 36.33 -4.94 -51.10
N LEU A 224 36.23 -5.68 -50.02
CA LEU A 224 37.28 -6.63 -49.61
C LEU A 224 37.50 -7.73 -50.63
N LYS A 225 36.45 -8.31 -51.17
CA LYS A 225 36.54 -9.33 -52.25
C LYS A 225 37.25 -8.78 -53.47
N PHE A 226 36.84 -7.59 -53.88
CA PHE A 226 37.42 -6.90 -55.02
C PHE A 226 38.92 -6.62 -54.84
N TYR A 227 39.33 -6.09 -53.67
CA TYR A 227 40.76 -5.83 -53.41
C TYR A 227 41.60 -7.11 -53.30
N LYS A 228 41.05 -8.18 -52.72
CA LYS A 228 41.77 -9.48 -52.68
C LYS A 228 41.99 -10.06 -54.08
N GLU A 229 40.99 -9.98 -54.96
CA GLU A 229 41.11 -10.42 -56.35
C GLU A 229 42.20 -9.62 -57.12
N ILE A 230 42.26 -8.29 -56.89
CA ILE A 230 43.30 -7.44 -57.52
C ILE A 230 44.68 -7.76 -56.91
N GLU A 231 44.79 -7.96 -55.63
CA GLU A 231 46.04 -8.31 -54.96
C GLU A 231 46.59 -9.66 -55.41
N GLU A 232 45.73 -10.64 -55.64
CA GLU A 232 46.11 -11.94 -56.24
C GLU A 232 46.59 -11.78 -57.69
N GLN A 233 45.93 -10.95 -58.49
CA GLN A 233 46.38 -10.67 -59.86
C GLN A 233 47.70 -9.89 -59.85
N ALA A 234 47.87 -8.95 -58.94
CA ALA A 234 49.07 -8.15 -58.80
C ALA A 234 50.27 -8.92 -58.16
N ALA A 235 50.04 -10.11 -57.66
CA ALA A 235 51.10 -10.93 -57.06
C ALA A 235 52.27 -11.33 -58.05
N ARG A 236 52.05 -11.10 -59.33
CA ARG A 236 53.03 -11.38 -60.39
C ARG A 236 53.97 -10.20 -60.74
N VAL A 237 53.76 -9.04 -60.07
CA VAL A 237 54.47 -7.78 -60.33
C VAL A 237 55.39 -7.48 -59.14
N SER A 238 56.42 -6.60 -59.34
CA SER A 238 57.33 -6.24 -58.23
C SER A 238 56.60 -5.63 -57.03
N PRO A 239 57.08 -5.77 -55.81
CA PRO A 239 56.40 -5.24 -54.60
C PRO A 239 56.09 -3.73 -54.68
N GLU A 240 57.00 -2.95 -55.25
CA GLU A 240 56.85 -1.49 -55.41
C GLU A 240 55.76 -1.09 -56.43
N GLU A 241 55.76 -1.79 -57.55
CA GLU A 241 54.73 -1.59 -58.58
C GLU A 241 53.34 -2.07 -58.13
N LYS A 242 53.32 -3.19 -57.42
CA LYS A 242 52.09 -3.71 -56.78
C LYS A 242 51.50 -2.69 -55.84
N GLN A 243 52.28 -2.09 -54.94
CA GLN A 243 51.80 -1.09 -53.99
C GLN A 243 51.29 0.18 -54.66
N LYS A 244 51.96 0.66 -55.72
CA LYS A 244 51.49 1.78 -56.54
C LYS A 244 50.14 1.48 -57.21
N LEU A 245 50.00 0.30 -57.76
CA LEU A 245 48.78 -0.13 -58.48
C LEU A 245 47.61 -0.24 -57.49
N LEU A 246 47.81 -0.83 -56.33
CA LEU A 246 46.78 -0.95 -55.32
C LEU A 246 46.37 0.40 -54.72
N ARG A 247 47.30 1.34 -54.50
CA ARG A 247 46.97 2.71 -54.12
C ARG A 247 46.15 3.45 -55.14
N ASN A 248 46.50 3.36 -56.39
CA ASN A 248 45.74 4.00 -57.47
C ASN A 248 44.30 3.48 -57.57
N VAL A 249 44.13 2.18 -57.38
CA VAL A 249 42.78 1.56 -57.34
C VAL A 249 42.00 2.04 -56.11
N ALA A 250 42.61 2.06 -54.93
CA ALA A 250 41.99 2.54 -53.71
C ALA A 250 41.53 4.01 -53.79
N THR A 251 42.36 4.89 -54.39
CA THR A 251 42.05 6.29 -54.61
C THR A 251 40.84 6.44 -55.56
N ARG A 252 40.76 5.60 -56.59
CA ARG A 252 39.67 5.62 -57.59
C ARG A 252 38.31 5.24 -57.00
N TYR A 253 38.29 4.48 -55.93
CA TYR A 253 37.06 4.09 -55.18
C TYR A 253 36.81 4.93 -53.92
N GLY A 254 37.49 6.08 -53.79
CA GLY A 254 37.28 7.01 -52.70
C GLY A 254 37.87 6.60 -51.33
N LEU A 255 38.68 5.54 -51.28
CA LEU A 255 39.37 5.04 -50.08
C LEU A 255 40.79 5.54 -49.95
N GLY A 256 41.30 6.34 -50.91
CA GLY A 256 42.69 6.78 -50.98
C GLY A 256 43.15 7.63 -49.79
N GLU A 257 42.23 8.42 -49.21
CA GLU A 257 42.51 9.25 -48.05
C GLU A 257 42.59 8.45 -46.71
N LEU A 258 42.02 7.22 -46.72
CA LEU A 258 41.95 6.36 -45.55
C LEU A 258 43.13 5.39 -45.44
N ILE A 259 43.97 5.29 -46.49
CA ILE A 259 45.14 4.40 -46.49
C ILE A 259 46.35 5.18 -46.01
N PRO A 260 46.98 4.77 -44.87
CA PRO A 260 48.19 5.38 -44.38
C PRO A 260 49.30 5.33 -45.44
N PRO A 261 50.19 6.33 -45.51
CA PRO A 261 51.24 6.41 -46.51
C PRO A 261 52.23 5.26 -46.50
N GLU A 262 52.23 4.46 -45.43
CA GLU A 262 53.24 3.40 -45.20
C GLU A 262 52.59 2.02 -44.99
N GLU A 263 52.94 1.08 -45.80
CA GLU A 263 52.96 -0.39 -45.58
C GLU A 263 51.65 -1.20 -45.52
N MET A 264 50.42 -0.66 -45.66
CA MET A 264 49.22 -1.50 -45.63
C MET A 264 48.63 -1.71 -47.03
N TYR A 265 48.25 -2.95 -47.31
CA TYR A 265 47.44 -3.27 -48.46
C TYR A 265 45.97 -2.80 -48.26
N PRO A 266 45.26 -2.40 -49.35
CA PRO A 266 43.86 -2.01 -49.23
C PRO A 266 42.97 -3.06 -48.60
N SER A 267 43.22 -4.35 -48.83
CA SER A 267 42.46 -5.44 -48.20
C SER A 267 42.64 -5.47 -46.70
N GLU A 268 43.86 -5.26 -46.17
CA GLU A 268 44.14 -5.24 -44.73
C GLU A 268 43.46 -4.07 -44.02
N MET A 269 43.44 -2.91 -44.70
CA MET A 269 42.73 -1.72 -44.18
C MET A 269 41.24 -1.95 -44.10
N VAL A 270 40.65 -2.53 -45.15
CA VAL A 270 39.20 -2.87 -45.16
C VAL A 270 38.91 -3.94 -44.12
N GLU A 271 39.74 -4.95 -43.94
CA GLU A 271 39.57 -5.96 -42.87
C GLU A 271 39.62 -5.33 -41.49
N LYS A 272 40.52 -4.38 -41.24
CA LYS A 272 40.63 -3.67 -39.97
C LYS A 272 39.34 -2.82 -39.72
N GLN A 273 38.88 -2.12 -40.76
CA GLN A 273 37.60 -1.35 -40.65
C GLN A 273 36.41 -2.27 -40.41
N MET A 274 36.34 -3.40 -41.15
CA MET A 274 35.28 -4.38 -40.95
C MET A 274 35.28 -4.96 -39.53
N LYS A 275 36.49 -5.24 -38.97
CA LYS A 275 36.63 -5.73 -37.59
C LYS A 275 36.15 -4.68 -36.58
N ALA A 276 36.52 -3.41 -36.77
CA ALA A 276 36.05 -2.31 -35.91
C ALA A 276 34.55 -2.13 -36.00
N LEU A 277 33.99 -2.15 -37.23
CA LEU A 277 32.57 -2.01 -37.47
C LEU A 277 31.75 -3.19 -36.91
N LYS A 278 32.24 -4.44 -37.04
CA LYS A 278 31.62 -5.61 -36.40
C LYS A 278 31.52 -5.46 -34.88
N LEU A 279 32.63 -5.01 -34.25
CA LEU A 279 32.61 -4.74 -32.81
C LEU A 279 31.63 -3.64 -32.42
N GLN A 280 31.49 -2.61 -33.25
CA GLN A 280 30.52 -1.54 -33.03
C GLN A 280 29.09 -2.07 -33.17
N ILE A 281 28.82 -2.87 -34.21
CA ILE A 281 27.53 -3.56 -34.41
C ILE A 281 27.16 -4.43 -33.21
N GLU A 282 28.10 -5.23 -32.69
CA GLU A 282 27.88 -6.05 -31.50
C GLU A 282 27.55 -5.19 -30.28
N LYS A 283 28.27 -4.08 -30.07
CA LYS A 283 28.00 -3.14 -28.97
C LYS A 283 26.63 -2.48 -29.11
N SER A 284 26.24 -2.00 -30.31
CA SER A 284 24.94 -1.40 -30.56
C SER A 284 23.80 -2.41 -30.34
N GLN A 285 24.00 -3.67 -30.76
CA GLN A 285 23.04 -4.74 -30.53
C GLN A 285 22.89 -5.09 -29.05
N GLN A 286 24.00 -5.19 -28.32
CA GLN A 286 23.99 -5.43 -26.87
C GLN A 286 23.31 -4.29 -26.12
N ALA A 287 23.62 -3.04 -26.49
CA ALA A 287 22.98 -1.86 -25.90
C ALA A 287 21.46 -1.87 -26.15
N SER A 288 21.02 -2.10 -27.38
CA SER A 288 19.59 -2.19 -27.73
C SER A 288 18.91 -3.32 -26.93
N SER A 289 19.50 -4.52 -26.89
CA SER A 289 18.93 -5.65 -26.16
C SER A 289 18.86 -5.39 -24.65
N SER A 290 19.88 -4.74 -24.08
CA SER A 290 19.88 -4.36 -22.66
C SER A 290 18.78 -3.35 -22.34
N GLN A 291 18.56 -2.37 -23.20
CA GLN A 291 17.49 -1.39 -23.03
C GLN A 291 16.09 -2.04 -23.16
N LEU A 292 15.92 -2.96 -24.10
CA LEU A 292 14.67 -3.72 -24.21
C LEU A 292 14.40 -4.56 -22.96
N ALA A 293 15.41 -5.22 -22.42
CA ALA A 293 15.28 -5.98 -21.18
C ALA A 293 14.89 -5.10 -19.99
N GLN A 294 15.46 -3.90 -19.89
CA GLN A 294 15.08 -2.92 -18.86
C GLN A 294 13.62 -2.46 -19.03
N ALA A 295 13.18 -2.24 -20.26
CA ALA A 295 11.79 -1.88 -20.55
C ALA A 295 10.82 -3.02 -20.17
N GLU A 296 11.16 -4.26 -20.50
CA GLU A 296 10.37 -5.43 -20.13
C GLU A 296 10.31 -5.63 -18.62
N GLU A 297 11.45 -5.46 -17.91
CA GLU A 297 11.48 -5.52 -16.45
C GLU A 297 10.59 -4.45 -15.81
N ALA A 298 10.64 -3.21 -16.30
CA ALA A 298 9.78 -2.15 -15.80
C ALA A 298 8.28 -2.46 -16.01
N ILE A 299 7.92 -3.01 -17.18
CA ILE A 299 6.55 -3.43 -17.48
C ILE A 299 6.11 -4.59 -16.58
N GLU A 300 7.01 -5.54 -16.33
CA GLU A 300 6.72 -6.66 -15.42
C GLU A 300 6.49 -6.15 -13.99
N ARG A 301 7.30 -5.20 -13.52
CA ARG A 301 7.09 -4.56 -12.21
C ARG A 301 5.74 -3.85 -12.12
N ILE A 302 5.29 -3.17 -13.18
CA ILE A 302 3.97 -2.51 -13.20
C ILE A 302 2.83 -3.48 -12.88
N ARG A 303 2.92 -4.72 -13.32
CA ARG A 303 1.91 -5.75 -13.06
C ARG A 303 1.79 -6.13 -11.59
N HIS A 304 2.82 -5.86 -10.80
CA HIS A 304 2.92 -6.25 -9.39
C HIS A 304 2.87 -5.07 -8.43
N VAL A 305 2.67 -3.86 -8.94
CA VAL A 305 2.47 -2.65 -8.14
C VAL A 305 1.17 -2.76 -7.36
N GLN A 306 1.23 -2.54 -6.04
CA GLN A 306 0.06 -2.45 -5.18
C GLN A 306 0.32 -1.48 -4.03
N SER A 307 -0.72 -0.73 -3.62
CA SER A 307 -0.68 0.06 -2.39
C SER A 307 -0.38 -0.86 -1.20
N ALA A 308 0.52 -0.43 -0.33
CA ALA A 308 0.85 -1.18 0.88
C ALA A 308 -0.37 -1.39 1.77
N GLU A 309 -1.27 -0.42 1.82
CA GLU A 309 -2.53 -0.52 2.54
C GLU A 309 -3.39 -1.67 2.01
N THR A 310 -3.64 -1.69 0.70
CA THR A 310 -4.44 -2.76 0.09
C THR A 310 -3.79 -4.14 0.28
N TYR A 311 -2.47 -4.23 0.10
CA TYR A 311 -1.73 -5.47 0.30
C TYR A 311 -1.84 -5.97 1.75
N ALA A 312 -1.53 -5.09 2.71
CA ALA A 312 -1.55 -5.45 4.13
C ALA A 312 -2.94 -5.86 4.62
N LEU A 313 -4.00 -5.15 4.17
CA LEU A 313 -5.37 -5.51 4.51
C LEU A 313 -5.77 -6.91 3.99
N LEU A 314 -5.40 -7.24 2.77
CA LEU A 314 -5.70 -8.54 2.20
C LEU A 314 -5.00 -9.66 2.96
N GLU A 315 -3.71 -9.51 3.23
CA GLU A 315 -2.92 -10.49 3.98
C GLU A 315 -3.41 -10.61 5.43
N ALA A 316 -3.71 -9.49 6.09
CA ALA A 316 -4.23 -9.48 7.44
C ALA A 316 -5.61 -10.16 7.53
N CYS A 317 -6.56 -9.81 6.65
CA CYS A 317 -7.88 -10.44 6.65
C CYS A 317 -7.81 -11.95 6.37
N ASP A 318 -6.90 -12.38 5.49
CA ASP A 318 -6.68 -13.80 5.18
C ASP A 318 -6.08 -14.54 6.39
N ALA A 319 -5.12 -13.94 7.08
CA ALA A 319 -4.51 -14.47 8.30
C ALA A 319 -5.51 -14.54 9.47
N TYR A 320 -6.32 -13.49 9.68
CA TYR A 320 -7.38 -13.50 10.69
C TYR A 320 -8.46 -14.55 10.40
N ALA A 321 -8.78 -14.76 9.12
CA ALA A 321 -9.69 -15.85 8.73
C ALA A 321 -9.13 -17.22 9.10
N ASP A 322 -7.84 -17.48 8.88
CA ASP A 322 -7.18 -18.73 9.28
C ASP A 322 -7.11 -18.90 10.79
N LEU A 323 -6.83 -17.83 11.52
CA LEU A 323 -6.89 -17.82 12.99
C LEU A 323 -8.31 -18.09 13.50
N GLY A 324 -9.34 -17.52 12.86
CA GLY A 324 -10.75 -17.78 13.17
C GLY A 324 -11.12 -19.25 12.96
N ILE A 325 -10.66 -19.85 11.86
CA ILE A 325 -10.86 -21.29 11.59
C ILE A 325 -10.12 -22.15 12.63
N ALA A 326 -8.91 -21.76 13.04
CA ALA A 326 -8.17 -22.45 14.09
C ALA A 326 -8.90 -22.35 15.44
N ALA A 327 -9.43 -21.17 15.78
CA ALA A 327 -10.23 -20.96 16.99
C ALA A 327 -11.51 -21.79 16.98
N MET A 328 -12.20 -21.89 15.85
CA MET A 328 -13.37 -22.76 15.65
C MET A 328 -13.03 -24.23 15.95
N ARG A 329 -12.00 -24.77 15.31
CA ARG A 329 -11.57 -26.15 15.49
C ARG A 329 -11.15 -26.44 16.94
N GLN A 330 -10.44 -25.51 17.56
CA GLN A 330 -10.02 -25.66 18.94
C GLN A 330 -11.22 -25.60 19.90
N SER A 331 -12.21 -24.75 19.63
CA SER A 331 -13.45 -24.66 20.37
C SER A 331 -14.21 -25.98 20.34
N ASP A 332 -14.36 -26.57 19.16
CA ASP A 332 -15.03 -27.86 18.98
C ASP A 332 -14.33 -28.98 19.77
N ARG A 333 -12.99 -29.00 19.75
CA ARG A 333 -12.20 -29.97 20.51
C ARG A 333 -12.42 -29.83 22.01
N LEU A 334 -12.23 -28.61 22.54
CA LEU A 334 -12.35 -28.33 23.96
C LEU A 334 -13.78 -28.52 24.49
N LYS A 335 -14.78 -28.24 23.65
CA LYS A 335 -16.19 -28.48 23.97
C LYS A 335 -16.49 -29.97 24.10
N LYS A 336 -15.95 -30.80 23.21
CA LYS A 336 -16.06 -32.28 23.30
C LYS A 336 -15.37 -32.82 24.55
N GLU A 337 -14.30 -32.20 25.01
CA GLU A 337 -13.58 -32.55 26.24
C GLU A 337 -14.27 -31.98 27.50
N GLY A 338 -15.38 -31.24 27.39
CA GLY A 338 -16.06 -30.63 28.52
C GLY A 338 -15.28 -29.47 29.18
N ARG A 339 -14.30 -28.91 28.49
CA ARG A 339 -13.36 -27.89 29.02
C ARG A 339 -13.69 -26.47 28.59
N LEU A 340 -14.71 -26.26 27.78
CA LEU A 340 -15.04 -24.96 27.23
C LEU A 340 -16.54 -24.69 27.31
N ASN A 341 -16.90 -23.57 27.91
CA ASN A 341 -18.30 -23.12 28.04
C ASN A 341 -18.70 -22.10 26.97
N LYS A 342 -17.74 -21.30 26.48
CA LYS A 342 -17.97 -20.29 25.45
C LYS A 342 -16.99 -20.51 24.28
N PRO A 343 -17.35 -20.27 23.02
CA PRO A 343 -16.44 -20.36 21.89
C PRO A 343 -15.22 -19.47 22.06
N LEU A 344 -14.06 -19.95 21.63
CA LEU A 344 -12.86 -19.13 21.53
C LEU A 344 -13.02 -18.16 20.36
N ALA A 345 -12.64 -16.92 20.55
CA ALA A 345 -12.60 -15.92 19.51
C ALA A 345 -11.20 -15.28 19.39
N VAL A 346 -10.87 -14.85 18.20
CA VAL A 346 -9.77 -13.93 17.94
C VAL A 346 -10.41 -12.54 17.94
N ALA A 347 -9.93 -11.67 18.81
CA ALA A 347 -10.44 -10.33 18.99
C ALA A 347 -9.35 -9.31 18.62
N MET A 348 -9.63 -8.51 17.59
CA MET A 348 -8.75 -7.44 17.12
C MET A 348 -8.97 -6.23 17.99
N GLU A 349 -7.90 -5.67 18.53
CA GLU A 349 -7.96 -4.55 19.46
C GLU A 349 -7.46 -3.27 18.79
N ASN A 350 -8.25 -2.19 18.92
CA ASN A 350 -7.79 -0.86 18.53
C ASN A 350 -6.57 -0.45 19.33
N LEU A 351 -5.54 0.07 18.66
CA LEU A 351 -4.29 0.46 19.30
C LEU A 351 -4.05 1.98 19.12
N PHE A 352 -2.86 2.39 18.72
CA PHE A 352 -2.51 3.80 18.59
C PHE A 352 -3.04 4.42 17.29
N PRO A 353 -3.46 5.70 17.30
CA PRO A 353 -4.04 6.39 16.15
C PRO A 353 -3.23 6.33 14.86
N GLU A 354 -1.90 6.21 14.96
CA GLU A 354 -0.98 6.14 13.83
C GLU A 354 -1.10 4.82 13.04
N GLN A 355 -1.68 3.80 13.66
CA GLN A 355 -1.77 2.46 13.10
C GLN A 355 -3.17 2.20 12.54
N TYR A 356 -3.23 1.46 11.44
CA TYR A 356 -4.50 1.03 10.87
C TYR A 356 -5.24 0.08 11.83
N GLY A 357 -6.55 0.20 11.87
CA GLY A 357 -7.40 -0.57 12.79
C GLY A 357 -7.62 0.12 14.14
N SER A 358 -6.91 1.21 14.43
CA SER A 358 -7.14 2.02 15.63
C SER A 358 -8.42 2.85 15.55
N HIS A 359 -8.76 3.40 14.38
CA HIS A 359 -10.01 4.11 14.18
C HIS A 359 -11.20 3.13 14.21
N PRO A 360 -12.30 3.45 14.88
CA PRO A 360 -13.44 2.54 14.98
C PRO A 360 -14.00 2.05 13.64
N ASP A 361 -14.02 2.89 12.61
CA ASP A 361 -14.48 2.48 11.29
C ASP A 361 -13.51 1.50 10.61
N GLU A 362 -12.20 1.68 10.81
CA GLU A 362 -11.18 0.74 10.32
C GLU A 362 -11.27 -0.59 11.06
N LEU A 363 -11.42 -0.55 12.39
CA LEU A 363 -11.61 -1.76 13.20
C LEU A 363 -12.84 -2.55 12.76
N LYS A 364 -13.97 -1.85 12.55
CA LYS A 364 -15.20 -2.44 12.02
C LYS A 364 -14.96 -3.12 10.68
N LEU A 365 -14.31 -2.41 9.76
CA LEU A 365 -14.02 -2.90 8.42
C LEU A 365 -13.13 -4.14 8.47
N LEU A 366 -12.06 -4.11 9.26
CA LEU A 366 -11.13 -5.21 9.44
C LEU A 366 -11.84 -6.49 9.94
N VAL A 367 -12.69 -6.37 10.96
CA VAL A 367 -13.47 -7.49 11.48
C VAL A 367 -14.43 -8.04 10.42
N LEU A 368 -15.18 -7.18 9.74
CA LEU A 368 -16.17 -7.61 8.76
C LEU A 368 -15.52 -8.29 7.55
N GLN A 369 -14.44 -7.73 7.03
CA GLN A 369 -13.68 -8.32 5.92
C GLN A 369 -13.02 -9.65 6.30
N SER A 370 -12.48 -9.75 7.51
CA SER A 370 -11.91 -11.00 8.02
C SER A 370 -12.98 -12.09 8.19
N ARG A 371 -14.20 -11.73 8.64
CA ARG A 371 -15.34 -12.65 8.68
C ARG A 371 -15.73 -13.13 7.29
N GLU A 372 -15.80 -12.21 6.32
CA GLU A 372 -16.10 -12.55 4.93
C GLU A 372 -15.07 -13.51 4.32
N ALA A 373 -13.78 -13.24 4.56
CA ALA A 373 -12.69 -14.12 4.16
C ALA A 373 -12.81 -15.53 4.80
N MET A 374 -13.16 -15.59 6.11
CA MET A 374 -13.40 -16.85 6.80
C MET A 374 -14.59 -17.59 6.20
N VAL A 375 -15.71 -16.92 5.94
CA VAL A 375 -16.90 -17.52 5.32
C VAL A 375 -16.54 -18.12 3.97
N LYS A 376 -15.83 -17.39 3.13
CA LYS A 376 -15.37 -17.87 1.83
C LYS A 376 -14.52 -19.15 1.96
N LYS A 377 -13.52 -19.15 2.85
CA LYS A 377 -12.68 -20.32 3.12
C LYS A 377 -13.51 -21.52 3.61
N LEU A 378 -14.48 -21.30 4.50
CA LEU A 378 -15.35 -22.35 5.03
C LEU A 378 -16.25 -22.97 3.95
N VAL A 379 -16.83 -22.14 3.08
CA VAL A 379 -17.67 -22.60 1.98
C VAL A 379 -16.85 -23.31 0.91
N ASP A 380 -15.76 -22.71 0.46
CA ASP A 380 -14.97 -23.20 -0.68
C ASP A 380 -14.17 -24.46 -0.32
N ASN A 381 -13.52 -24.47 0.83
CA ASN A 381 -12.57 -25.53 1.22
C ASN A 381 -13.20 -26.61 2.11
N TYR A 382 -14.14 -26.22 3.00
CA TYR A 382 -14.73 -27.15 3.96
C TYR A 382 -16.17 -27.56 3.63
N LYS A 383 -16.75 -26.97 2.57
CA LYS A 383 -18.12 -27.27 2.09
C LYS A 383 -19.21 -27.07 3.16
N ILE A 384 -18.99 -26.12 4.06
CA ILE A 384 -19.96 -25.68 5.06
C ILE A 384 -20.99 -24.79 4.38
N SER A 385 -22.26 -24.85 4.81
CA SER A 385 -23.30 -23.95 4.27
C SER A 385 -22.97 -22.49 4.59
N ASN A 386 -23.40 -21.58 3.72
CA ASN A 386 -23.11 -20.15 3.89
C ASN A 386 -23.66 -19.60 5.23
N GLU A 387 -24.86 -20.03 5.64
CA GLU A 387 -25.47 -19.62 6.91
C GLU A 387 -24.64 -20.07 8.12
N GLU A 388 -24.21 -21.33 8.14
CA GLU A 388 -23.37 -21.83 9.23
C GLU A 388 -21.97 -21.20 9.20
N ALA A 389 -21.40 -20.96 8.03
CA ALA A 389 -20.13 -20.28 7.87
C ALA A 389 -20.16 -18.86 8.42
N GLN A 390 -21.25 -18.10 8.15
CA GLN A 390 -21.46 -16.76 8.72
C GLN A 390 -21.53 -16.79 10.24
N LYS A 391 -22.32 -17.71 10.79
CA LYS A 391 -22.43 -17.90 12.24
C LYS A 391 -21.08 -18.23 12.89
N GLN A 392 -20.30 -19.11 12.27
CA GLN A 392 -18.96 -19.45 12.75
C GLN A 392 -18.03 -18.24 12.70
N ALA A 393 -18.06 -17.48 11.62
CA ALA A 393 -17.24 -16.28 11.49
C ALA A 393 -17.60 -15.21 12.55
N GLU A 394 -18.88 -14.99 12.82
CA GLU A 394 -19.33 -14.06 13.87
C GLU A 394 -18.90 -14.50 15.27
N GLN A 395 -18.86 -15.81 15.53
CA GLN A 395 -18.46 -16.35 16.82
C GLN A 395 -16.96 -16.32 17.07
N HIS A 396 -16.15 -16.48 16.02
CA HIS A 396 -14.71 -16.71 16.16
C HIS A 396 -13.85 -15.53 15.75
N ILE A 397 -14.40 -14.49 15.11
CA ILE A 397 -13.72 -13.24 14.76
C ILE A 397 -14.51 -12.06 15.31
N THR A 398 -13.89 -11.30 16.23
CA THR A 398 -14.52 -10.17 16.93
C THR A 398 -13.52 -9.03 17.10
N ALA A 399 -13.98 -7.91 17.66
CA ALA A 399 -13.12 -6.83 18.11
C ALA A 399 -13.03 -6.82 19.64
N THR A 400 -11.90 -6.38 20.15
CA THR A 400 -11.74 -5.81 21.49
C THR A 400 -11.81 -4.30 21.35
N LEU A 401 -12.70 -3.68 22.07
CA LEU A 401 -12.76 -2.24 22.19
C LEU A 401 -12.03 -1.83 23.45
N ASP A 402 -10.90 -1.18 23.30
CA ASP A 402 -10.17 -0.55 24.40
C ASP A 402 -10.56 0.92 24.49
N THR A 403 -10.98 1.35 25.69
CA THR A 403 -11.53 2.68 25.93
C THR A 403 -10.45 3.75 25.99
N GLY A 404 -9.31 3.44 26.57
CA GLY A 404 -8.17 4.34 26.67
C GLY A 404 -7.52 4.58 25.31
N HIS A 405 -7.28 3.52 24.54
CA HIS A 405 -6.76 3.65 23.19
C HIS A 405 -7.68 4.50 22.31
N LEU A 406 -8.99 4.38 22.49
CA LEU A 406 -9.93 5.23 21.76
C LEU A 406 -9.84 6.69 22.20
N ASN A 407 -9.61 6.96 23.49
CA ASN A 407 -9.47 8.32 24.00
C ASN A 407 -8.19 9.02 23.51
N ILE A 408 -7.12 8.28 23.15
CA ILE A 408 -5.87 8.85 22.61
C ILE A 408 -6.11 9.64 21.32
N TRP A 409 -7.20 9.38 20.59
CA TRP A 409 -7.58 10.18 19.43
C TRP A 409 -7.83 11.66 19.77
N ARG A 410 -8.08 12.02 21.04
CA ARG A 410 -8.29 13.38 21.52
C ARG A 410 -7.14 14.31 21.16
N LYS A 411 -5.90 13.85 21.24
CA LYS A 411 -4.71 14.66 20.89
C LYS A 411 -4.66 15.09 19.42
N TYR A 412 -5.35 14.37 18.55
CA TYR A 412 -5.40 14.64 17.10
C TYR A 412 -6.67 15.37 16.67
N TRP A 413 -7.58 15.62 17.62
CA TRP A 413 -8.81 16.35 17.37
C TRP A 413 -8.52 17.83 17.15
N LYS A 414 -8.86 18.34 15.95
CA LYS A 414 -8.61 19.74 15.60
C LYS A 414 -9.42 20.71 16.44
N GLY A 415 -10.62 20.35 16.80
CA GLY A 415 -11.58 21.23 17.40
C GLY A 415 -12.00 22.40 16.47
N ASP A 416 -12.82 23.27 17.01
CA ASP A 416 -13.24 24.51 16.36
C ASP A 416 -12.68 25.68 17.18
N SER A 417 -11.87 26.54 16.54
CA SER A 417 -11.26 27.71 17.18
C SER A 417 -12.28 28.74 17.72
N ASN A 418 -13.53 28.69 17.24
CA ASN A 418 -14.61 29.54 17.69
C ASN A 418 -15.36 29.00 18.91
N LYS A 419 -15.05 27.77 19.34
CA LYS A 419 -15.65 27.11 20.50
C LYS A 419 -14.71 27.11 21.70
N SER A 420 -15.28 27.04 22.87
CA SER A 420 -14.50 26.86 24.10
C SER A 420 -13.83 25.48 24.15
N ILE A 421 -12.84 25.32 25.00
CA ILE A 421 -12.17 24.01 25.23
C ILE A 421 -13.21 22.97 25.62
N LYS A 422 -14.13 23.32 26.54
CA LYS A 422 -15.18 22.41 26.99
C LYS A 422 -16.11 21.96 25.85
N GLU A 423 -16.55 22.89 25.00
CA GLU A 423 -17.40 22.56 23.86
C GLU A 423 -16.67 21.67 22.84
N ASN A 424 -15.36 21.82 22.68
CA ASN A 424 -14.55 20.97 21.84
C ASN A 424 -14.39 19.56 22.45
N ASP A 425 -14.20 19.47 23.77
CA ASP A 425 -14.18 18.19 24.51
C ASP A 425 -15.53 17.48 24.43
N ASP A 426 -16.65 18.20 24.64
CA ASP A 426 -18.00 17.64 24.52
C ASP A 426 -18.28 17.13 23.08
N ASN A 427 -17.75 17.80 22.06
CA ASN A 427 -17.86 17.34 20.67
C ASN A 427 -17.03 16.08 20.40
N PHE A 428 -15.84 15.98 20.98
CA PHE A 428 -15.00 14.79 20.87
C PHE A 428 -15.66 13.60 21.59
N ASP A 429 -16.21 13.81 22.78
CA ASP A 429 -16.95 12.78 23.52
C ASP A 429 -18.18 12.30 22.71
N ALA A 430 -18.89 13.22 22.07
CA ALA A 430 -20.01 12.87 21.19
C ALA A 430 -19.55 12.00 20.00
N TRP A 431 -18.37 12.30 19.43
CA TRP A 431 -17.77 11.47 18.39
C TRP A 431 -17.46 10.06 18.92
N ILE A 432 -16.78 9.92 20.05
CA ILE A 432 -16.49 8.61 20.69
C ILE A 432 -17.80 7.82 20.85
N LEU A 433 -18.81 8.41 21.48
CA LEU A 433 -20.07 7.73 21.76
C LEU A 433 -20.80 7.28 20.48
N SER A 434 -20.78 8.11 19.45
CA SER A 434 -21.30 7.76 18.12
C SER A 434 -20.60 6.53 17.54
N LYS A 435 -19.24 6.51 17.58
CA LYS A 435 -18.45 5.41 17.03
C LYS A 435 -18.61 4.12 17.82
N VAL A 436 -18.67 4.20 19.15
CA VAL A 436 -18.97 3.04 20.01
C VAL A 436 -20.36 2.46 19.69
N GLN A 437 -21.34 3.32 19.47
CA GLN A 437 -22.69 2.90 19.08
C GLN A 437 -22.69 2.16 17.73
N ASP A 438 -21.94 2.66 16.77
CA ASP A 438 -21.85 2.05 15.43
C ASP A 438 -21.15 0.67 15.47
N LEU A 439 -20.08 0.53 16.24
CA LEU A 439 -19.42 -0.76 16.47
C LEU A 439 -20.38 -1.77 17.14
N ALA A 440 -21.12 -1.32 18.15
CA ALA A 440 -22.05 -2.17 18.87
C ALA A 440 -23.23 -2.62 17.98
N LYS A 441 -23.81 -1.70 17.17
CA LYS A 441 -24.86 -2.03 16.19
C LYS A 441 -24.37 -3.00 15.13
N ALA A 442 -23.12 -2.89 14.69
CA ALA A 442 -22.51 -3.80 13.73
C ALA A 442 -22.20 -5.19 14.32
N LYS A 443 -22.38 -5.40 15.63
CA LYS A 443 -22.12 -6.66 16.35
C LYS A 443 -20.70 -7.18 16.15
N VAL A 444 -19.74 -6.27 16.09
CA VAL A 444 -18.33 -6.65 15.94
C VAL A 444 -17.62 -6.77 17.29
N ILE A 445 -18.10 -6.11 18.34
CA ILE A 445 -17.48 -6.10 19.66
C ILE A 445 -17.74 -7.44 20.37
N GLY A 446 -16.70 -8.19 20.66
CA GLY A 446 -16.72 -9.41 21.47
C GLY A 446 -16.16 -9.23 22.85
N HIS A 447 -15.34 -8.20 23.06
CA HIS A 447 -14.60 -7.95 24.29
C HIS A 447 -14.41 -6.44 24.49
N VAL A 448 -14.29 -5.99 25.75
CA VAL A 448 -14.06 -4.58 26.07
C VAL A 448 -13.02 -4.48 27.16
N HIS A 449 -11.95 -3.76 26.90
CA HIS A 449 -11.01 -3.28 27.90
C HIS A 449 -11.46 -1.90 28.39
N ILE A 450 -11.39 -1.72 29.70
CA ILE A 450 -11.72 -0.46 30.36
C ILE A 450 -10.51 0.04 31.09
N ASP A 451 -9.97 1.09 30.59
CA ASP A 451 -8.91 1.89 31.18
C ASP A 451 -9.18 3.37 30.89
N ASP A 452 -8.46 4.24 31.56
CA ASP A 452 -8.61 5.67 31.44
C ASP A 452 -7.27 6.35 31.17
N ASN A 453 -7.30 7.50 30.54
CA ASN A 453 -6.16 8.37 30.32
C ASN A 453 -6.62 9.81 30.06
N TYR A 454 -5.68 10.72 29.83
CA TYR A 454 -5.98 12.13 29.51
C TYR A 454 -6.03 12.44 28.01
N GLY A 455 -6.03 11.42 27.15
CA GLY A 455 -6.10 11.58 25.70
C GLY A 455 -4.77 11.87 25.01
N TYR A 456 -3.64 11.66 25.68
CA TYR A 456 -2.31 11.90 25.11
C TYR A 456 -1.42 10.68 25.09
N HIS A 457 -1.45 9.89 26.14
CA HIS A 457 -0.65 8.69 26.35
C HIS A 457 -1.52 7.54 26.80
N ASP A 458 -1.00 6.35 26.66
CA ASP A 458 -1.61 5.12 27.13
C ASP A 458 -1.24 4.92 28.60
N ASP A 459 -1.92 5.66 29.48
CA ASP A 459 -1.55 5.74 30.88
C ASP A 459 -2.13 4.58 31.73
N HIS A 460 -3.11 3.85 31.20
CA HIS A 460 -3.82 2.77 31.90
C HIS A 460 -4.28 3.17 33.31
N LEU A 461 -4.87 4.35 33.43
CA LEU A 461 -5.42 4.82 34.70
C LEU A 461 -6.70 4.06 35.06
N ALA A 462 -7.00 4.00 36.36
CA ALA A 462 -8.27 3.45 36.78
C ALA A 462 -9.45 4.29 36.26
N PRO A 463 -10.57 3.67 35.90
CA PRO A 463 -11.76 4.36 35.41
C PRO A 463 -12.18 5.53 36.32
N GLY A 464 -12.29 6.72 35.71
CA GLY A 464 -12.65 7.98 36.39
C GLY A 464 -11.45 8.80 36.89
N GLU A 465 -10.24 8.41 36.60
CA GLU A 465 -9.03 9.19 36.89
C GLU A 465 -8.56 10.05 35.72
N GLY A 466 -8.92 9.69 34.48
CA GLY A 466 -8.69 10.45 33.28
C GLY A 466 -9.91 11.25 32.83
N ASN A 467 -10.00 11.43 31.51
CA ASN A 467 -11.11 12.17 30.87
C ASN A 467 -11.88 11.34 29.83
N THR A 468 -11.66 10.02 29.80
CA THR A 468 -12.41 9.12 28.92
C THR A 468 -13.87 9.04 29.38
N PRO A 469 -14.90 9.20 28.51
CA PRO A 469 -16.31 9.15 28.87
C PRO A 469 -16.80 7.69 29.09
N ILE A 470 -16.13 6.96 30.00
CA ILE A 470 -16.29 5.50 30.17
C ILE A 470 -17.72 5.14 30.57
N ARG A 471 -18.36 5.89 31.48
CA ARG A 471 -19.74 5.60 31.93
C ARG A 471 -20.72 5.67 30.77
N GLU A 472 -20.61 6.71 29.97
CA GLU A 472 -21.42 6.94 28.80
C GLU A 472 -21.19 5.86 27.74
N MET A 473 -19.92 5.48 27.49
CA MET A 473 -19.55 4.39 26.59
C MET A 473 -20.18 3.06 27.04
N VAL A 474 -20.05 2.70 28.31
CA VAL A 474 -20.66 1.47 28.87
C VAL A 474 -22.17 1.51 28.75
N LYS A 475 -22.80 2.67 28.99
CA LYS A 475 -24.25 2.85 28.82
C LYS A 475 -24.65 2.60 27.37
N VAL A 476 -23.99 3.23 26.41
CA VAL A 476 -24.24 3.05 24.96
C VAL A 476 -24.06 1.59 24.55
N LEU A 477 -23.02 0.91 25.02
CA LEU A 477 -22.80 -0.51 24.76
C LEU A 477 -23.96 -1.37 25.27
N ARG A 478 -24.41 -1.15 26.51
CA ARG A 478 -25.53 -1.90 27.13
C ARG A 478 -26.86 -1.64 26.43
N GLU A 479 -27.14 -0.38 26.09
CA GLU A 479 -28.34 0.00 25.33
C GLU A 479 -28.35 -0.58 23.93
N SER A 480 -27.18 -0.69 23.28
CA SER A 480 -27.02 -1.32 21.97
C SER A 480 -27.03 -2.86 22.01
N GLY A 481 -27.21 -3.45 23.18
CA GLY A 481 -27.38 -4.90 23.35
C GLY A 481 -26.11 -5.68 23.69
N TYR A 482 -24.98 -5.02 23.91
CA TYR A 482 -23.76 -5.71 24.36
C TYR A 482 -23.97 -6.30 25.76
N ARG A 483 -23.70 -7.59 25.93
CA ARG A 483 -23.83 -8.35 27.18
C ARG A 483 -22.53 -9.04 27.58
N GLY A 484 -21.43 -8.74 26.88
CA GLY A 484 -20.11 -9.29 27.15
C GLY A 484 -19.52 -8.76 28.46
N GLU A 485 -18.37 -9.29 28.79
CA GLU A 485 -17.59 -8.90 29.96
C GLU A 485 -16.89 -7.56 29.70
N LEU A 486 -16.66 -6.82 30.77
CA LEU A 486 -15.88 -5.59 30.79
C LEU A 486 -14.67 -5.89 31.65
N ILE A 487 -13.49 -5.80 31.08
CA ILE A 487 -12.23 -6.09 31.78
C ILE A 487 -11.51 -4.77 32.02
N VAL A 488 -11.18 -4.53 33.28
CA VAL A 488 -10.37 -3.37 33.64
C VAL A 488 -8.91 -3.73 33.46
N GLU A 489 -8.18 -2.89 32.74
CA GLU A 489 -6.76 -3.06 32.42
C GLU A 489 -5.92 -2.02 33.18
N PRO A 490 -5.59 -2.25 34.43
CA PRO A 490 -4.81 -1.31 35.24
C PRO A 490 -3.32 -1.45 34.93
N GLY A 491 -2.67 -0.34 34.64
CA GLY A 491 -1.22 -0.31 34.36
C GLY A 491 -0.43 0.60 35.31
N ALA A 492 -0.84 1.85 35.43
CA ALA A 492 -0.06 2.87 36.14
C ALA A 492 0.07 2.64 37.64
N ASP A 493 -0.94 2.07 38.28
CA ASP A 493 -0.95 1.87 39.72
C ASP A 493 -0.03 0.72 40.20
N PHE A 494 0.37 -0.18 39.32
CA PHE A 494 1.25 -1.30 39.66
C PHE A 494 2.62 -0.87 40.20
N ALA A 495 3.06 0.32 39.84
CA ALA A 495 4.30 0.86 40.39
C ALA A 495 4.19 1.21 41.88
N ASN A 496 2.98 1.53 42.36
CA ASN A 496 2.68 1.98 43.69
C ASN A 496 1.89 0.95 44.53
N ASP A 497 1.04 0.16 43.86
CA ASP A 497 0.22 -0.87 44.48
C ASP A 497 0.32 -2.20 43.73
N VAL A 498 1.22 -3.05 44.19
CA VAL A 498 1.46 -4.40 43.62
C VAL A 498 0.21 -5.30 43.74
N SER A 499 -0.73 -4.99 44.64
CA SER A 499 -1.95 -5.77 44.80
C SER A 499 -3.02 -5.46 43.73
N GLY A 500 -2.90 -4.34 43.03
CA GLY A 500 -3.93 -3.84 42.09
C GLY A 500 -5.23 -3.44 42.79
N PHE A 501 -5.24 -3.39 44.09
CA PHE A 501 -6.46 -3.18 44.88
C PHE A 501 -7.03 -1.76 44.73
N HIS A 502 -6.16 -0.77 44.61
CA HIS A 502 -6.58 0.61 44.38
C HIS A 502 -7.37 0.75 43.09
N SER A 503 -6.88 0.19 41.99
CA SER A 503 -7.56 0.23 40.71
C SER A 503 -8.94 -0.43 40.76
N VAL A 504 -9.05 -1.57 41.46
CA VAL A 504 -10.33 -2.25 41.67
C VAL A 504 -11.30 -1.39 42.47
N MET A 505 -10.84 -0.77 43.57
CA MET A 505 -11.68 0.09 44.39
C MET A 505 -12.13 1.37 43.69
N LYS A 506 -11.24 1.98 42.91
CA LYS A 506 -11.55 3.16 42.09
C LYS A 506 -12.57 2.80 41.01
N THR A 507 -12.40 1.68 40.35
CA THR A 507 -13.35 1.15 39.35
C THR A 507 -14.72 0.92 39.97
N TRP A 508 -14.81 0.24 41.10
CA TRP A 508 -16.07 0.00 41.80
C TRP A 508 -16.77 1.32 42.18
N ARG A 509 -16.01 2.28 42.66
CA ARG A 509 -16.52 3.60 43.00
C ARG A 509 -16.99 4.35 41.76
N HIS A 510 -16.24 4.26 40.66
CA HIS A 510 -16.63 4.89 39.40
C HIS A 510 -17.97 4.38 38.87
N PHE A 511 -18.25 3.08 39.01
CA PHE A 511 -19.51 2.48 38.59
C PHE A 511 -20.59 2.43 39.68
N ASP A 512 -20.41 3.15 40.76
CA ASP A 512 -21.33 3.17 41.93
C ASP A 512 -21.66 1.75 42.46
N LEU A 513 -20.71 0.82 42.31
CA LEU A 513 -20.87 -0.54 42.81
C LEU A 513 -20.68 -0.57 44.34
N PRO A 514 -21.41 -1.41 45.05
CA PRO A 514 -21.24 -1.53 46.49
C PRO A 514 -19.88 -2.13 46.82
N VAL A 515 -19.02 -1.33 47.43
CA VAL A 515 -17.69 -1.73 47.84
C VAL A 515 -17.72 -2.66 49.06
N TYR A 516 -18.77 -2.54 49.87
CA TYR A 516 -18.98 -3.34 51.08
C TYR A 516 -20.31 -4.07 50.97
N GLY A 517 -20.27 -5.36 51.10
CA GLY A 517 -21.34 -6.29 50.87
C GLY A 517 -22.72 -5.90 51.30
N GLY A 518 -23.65 -6.15 50.40
CA GLY A 518 -25.00 -6.49 50.67
C GLY A 518 -25.92 -5.41 51.20
N GLY A 519 -26.51 -4.70 50.31
CA GLY A 519 -27.70 -3.89 50.57
C GLY A 519 -28.31 -3.47 49.27
N SER A 520 -29.28 -4.22 48.80
CA SER A 520 -30.11 -3.81 47.67
C SER A 520 -30.71 -2.45 47.97
N GLY A 521 -30.38 -1.46 47.17
CA GLY A 521 -31.29 -0.33 46.94
C GLY A 521 -31.01 0.98 47.64
N VAL A 522 -29.76 1.41 47.82
CA VAL A 522 -29.51 2.83 48.11
C VAL A 522 -28.46 3.38 47.17
N SER A 523 -28.90 4.10 46.18
CA SER A 523 -28.08 5.01 45.41
C SER A 523 -27.72 6.23 46.25
N GLY A 524 -26.73 6.13 47.10
CA GLY A 524 -26.21 7.24 47.88
C GLY A 524 -24.74 7.02 48.14
N ARG A 525 -23.95 8.06 48.02
CA ARG A 525 -22.57 8.06 48.49
C ARG A 525 -22.56 7.60 49.96
N ARG A 526 -22.14 6.37 50.21
CA ARG A 526 -21.92 5.92 51.60
C ARG A 526 -20.68 6.61 52.11
N THR A 527 -20.84 7.33 53.20
CA THR A 527 -19.78 7.90 53.97
C THR A 527 -19.29 6.87 55.02
N TRP A 528 -18.10 7.06 55.55
CA TRP A 528 -17.62 6.24 56.66
C TRP A 528 -18.57 6.21 57.88
N ASN A 529 -19.42 7.20 58.01
CA ASN A 529 -20.47 7.24 59.05
C ASN A 529 -21.61 6.27 58.75
N ASP A 530 -21.80 5.85 57.53
CA ASP A 530 -22.85 4.89 57.12
C ASP A 530 -22.39 3.45 57.33
N VAL A 531 -21.09 3.25 57.51
CA VAL A 531 -20.51 1.96 57.91
C VAL A 531 -20.65 1.92 59.43
N GLY A 532 -21.73 1.36 59.90
CA GLY A 532 -22.00 1.32 61.31
C GLY A 532 -20.85 0.71 62.10
N TYR A 533 -20.18 1.53 62.85
CA TYR A 533 -19.11 1.13 63.79
C TYR A 533 -19.50 -0.05 64.68
N GLY A 534 -20.77 -0.29 64.87
CA GLY A 534 -21.28 -1.42 65.60
C GLY A 534 -21.02 -2.79 65.00
N SER A 535 -20.71 -2.85 63.73
CA SER A 535 -20.33 -4.12 63.07
C SER A 535 -18.82 -4.40 63.14
N PHE A 536 -18.09 -3.41 63.43
CA PHE A 536 -16.65 -3.48 63.47
C PHE A 536 -16.18 -4.02 64.76
N GLY A 537 -16.47 -4.74 65.35
CA GLY A 537 -15.94 -5.27 66.59
C GLY A 537 -16.58 -6.54 66.99
N GLN A 538 -17.60 -6.93 66.29
CA GLN A 538 -18.35 -8.05 66.83
C GLN A 538 -17.93 -9.38 66.32
N ASN A 539 -17.45 -9.49 65.10
CA ASN A 539 -17.22 -10.82 64.63
C ASN A 539 -16.16 -11.06 63.71
N GLN A 540 -15.74 -10.08 63.05
CA GLN A 540 -14.76 -10.30 62.05
C GLN A 540 -14.08 -9.07 61.65
N PRO A 541 -12.83 -9.12 61.63
CA PRO A 541 -12.06 -8.05 61.06
C PRO A 541 -12.44 -7.84 59.65
N PRO A 542 -12.45 -6.63 59.28
CA PRO A 542 -12.81 -6.14 58.02
C PRO A 542 -12.01 -6.67 56.94
N TYR A 543 -11.31 -7.07 56.93
CA TYR A 543 -10.96 -7.72 56.14
C TYR A 543 -10.38 -7.59 55.12
N PHE A 544 -9.89 -7.69 55.25
CA PHE A 544 -10.06 -7.91 54.85
C PHE A 544 -9.68 -7.89 53.82
N VAL A 545 -9.90 -8.05 53.57
CA VAL A 545 -10.28 -7.61 52.71
C VAL A 545 -9.38 -7.37 51.73
N PHE A 546 -8.44 -7.37 51.93
CA PHE A 546 -7.66 -6.71 51.31
C PHE A 546 -6.51 -7.43 51.45
N GLY A 547 -6.25 -8.22 50.61
CA GLY A 547 -5.21 -9.12 50.61
C GLY A 547 -3.83 -8.63 50.99
N ALA A 548 -3.58 -7.42 50.85
CA ALA A 548 -2.30 -6.83 51.21
C ALA A 548 -2.23 -6.24 52.63
N TYR A 549 -3.32 -6.32 53.37
CA TYR A 549 -3.34 -5.80 54.71
C TYR A 549 -2.58 -6.73 55.64
N SER A 550 -1.48 -6.27 56.09
CA SER A 550 -0.70 -6.91 57.14
C SER A 550 -0.33 -5.86 58.17
N PRO A 551 -0.83 -5.96 59.42
CA PRO A 551 -0.33 -5.11 60.47
C PRO A 551 1.14 -5.50 60.72
N SER A 552 2.00 -4.61 60.37
CA SER A 552 3.43 -4.70 60.66
C SER A 552 3.90 -3.40 61.27
N GLU A 553 5.08 -3.41 61.84
CA GLU A 553 5.71 -2.20 62.37
C GLU A 553 5.94 -1.15 61.28
N ASP A 554 5.99 -1.58 59.97
CA ASP A 554 6.14 -0.72 58.82
C ASP A 554 4.80 -0.41 58.13
N TRP A 555 3.79 -0.14 58.88
CA TRP A 555 2.47 0.05 58.38
C TRP A 555 2.35 1.27 57.49
N THR A 556 2.16 1.04 56.25
CA THR A 556 1.92 2.08 55.28
C THR A 556 0.51 1.94 54.73
N LEU A 557 -0.07 3.03 54.32
CA LEU A 557 -1.22 2.95 53.39
C LEU A 557 -0.79 2.15 52.19
N TRP A 558 -1.75 1.45 51.58
CA TRP A 558 -1.49 0.76 50.30
C TRP A 558 -0.95 1.66 49.18
N SER A 559 -0.96 2.96 49.37
CA SER A 559 -0.21 3.92 48.53
C SER A 559 1.28 3.99 48.85
N GLY A 560 1.77 3.22 49.83
CA GLY A 560 3.15 3.29 50.28
C GLY A 560 3.47 4.48 51.17
N VAL A 561 2.46 5.24 51.54
CA VAL A 561 2.62 6.39 52.46
C VAL A 561 2.50 5.92 53.89
N PRO A 562 3.48 6.23 54.79
CA PRO A 562 3.36 5.93 56.20
C PRO A 562 2.09 6.57 56.79
N LEU A 563 1.44 5.87 57.69
CA LEU A 563 0.36 6.45 58.48
C LEU A 563 1.01 7.32 59.57
N GLU A 564 0.95 8.63 59.40
CA GLU A 564 1.25 9.59 60.48
C GLU A 564 0.07 9.71 61.42
#